data_6887290709c7cb0284fa0052cea78456
#
_entry.id   6887290709c7cb0284fa0052cea78456
#
_cell.length_a   1.000
_cell.length_b   1.000
_cell.length_c   1.000
_cell.angle_alpha   90.00
_cell.angle_beta   90.00
_cell.angle_gamma   90.00
#
_symmetry.space_group_name_H-M   'P 1'
#
loop_
_entity.id
_entity.type
_entity.pdbx_description
1 polymer ?
#
loop_
_entity_poly.entity_id
_entity_poly.type
_entity_poly.pdbx_seq_one_letter_code
_entity_poly.pdbx_strand_id
1 'polypeptide(L)'
;MTRLFLVRHCVPAGRDAAAPLTPAGQLQAIALADYLETLGVELLVSSPYARAQQSIAPLARRLGLPVEIDPRLAERVLSAAPLEHWREAIRRTFEDLDLVRPGGESSRTAMARGRAAIDALRARSVRGVAVVTHGNLMTLVLRSFDTRFGFQAWERLSNPDVYCLEAEAERVRVSRTWGA
;
A
#
# COMPACT_ATOMS: atom_id res chain seq x y z
N MET A 1 -9.03 9.63 -17.40
CA MET A 1 -9.17 9.49 -15.94
C MET A 1 -8.01 8.65 -15.41
N THR A 2 -7.37 9.09 -14.34
CA THR A 2 -6.22 8.41 -13.75
C THR A 2 -6.67 7.15 -12.99
N ARG A 3 -6.09 5.99 -13.31
CA ARG A 3 -6.23 4.75 -12.53
C ARG A 3 -5.06 4.65 -11.55
N LEU A 4 -5.34 4.35 -10.29
CA LEU A 4 -4.31 4.09 -9.29
C LEU A 4 -4.32 2.62 -8.93
N PHE A 5 -3.16 1.98 -9.03
CA PHE A 5 -2.92 0.61 -8.60
C PHE A 5 -2.22 0.67 -7.25
N LEU A 6 -2.99 0.52 -6.17
CA LEU A 6 -2.46 0.49 -4.80
C LEU A 6 -1.95 -0.90 -4.52
N VAL A 7 -0.66 -1.01 -4.25
CA VAL A 7 0.09 -2.26 -4.16
C VAL A 7 0.61 -2.48 -2.74
N ARG A 8 0.30 -3.63 -2.15
CA ARG A 8 1.04 -4.14 -0.99
C ARG A 8 2.37 -4.71 -1.46
N HIS A 9 3.47 -4.36 -0.79
CA HIS A 9 4.80 -4.89 -1.09
C HIS A 9 4.86 -6.44 -1.07
N CYS A 10 5.82 -7.01 -1.77
CA CYS A 10 6.15 -8.43 -1.78
C CYS A 10 6.69 -8.93 -0.42
N VAL A 11 6.88 -10.25 -0.25
CA VAL A 11 7.27 -10.85 1.04
C VAL A 11 8.62 -10.31 1.52
N PRO A 12 8.67 -9.64 2.69
CA PRO A 12 9.88 -9.07 3.25
C PRO A 12 10.61 -10.06 4.17
N ALA A 13 11.93 -9.86 4.33
CA ALA A 13 12.75 -10.61 5.27
C ALA A 13 12.56 -10.17 6.73
N GLY A 14 11.89 -9.04 6.97
CA GLY A 14 11.67 -8.49 8.30
C GLY A 14 10.69 -7.33 8.32
N ARG A 15 10.50 -6.73 9.51
CA ARG A 15 9.55 -5.62 9.72
C ARG A 15 10.19 -4.24 9.65
N ASP A 16 11.49 -4.14 9.87
CA ASP A 16 12.22 -2.88 9.89
C ASP A 16 12.13 -2.16 8.54
N ALA A 17 12.29 -0.84 8.55
CA ALA A 17 12.22 -0.03 7.34
C ALA A 17 13.27 -0.42 6.31
N ALA A 18 14.47 -0.85 6.77
CA ALA A 18 15.57 -1.31 5.93
C ALA A 18 15.48 -2.79 5.52
N ALA A 19 14.51 -3.56 6.06
CA ALA A 19 14.38 -4.98 5.74
C ALA A 19 14.11 -5.20 4.25
N PRO A 20 14.96 -6.01 3.55
CA PRO A 20 14.81 -6.29 2.13
C PRO A 20 13.71 -7.31 1.87
N LEU A 21 13.47 -7.61 0.60
CA LEU A 21 12.65 -8.75 0.18
C LEU A 21 13.40 -10.07 0.43
N THR A 22 12.64 -11.14 0.73
CA THR A 22 13.14 -12.52 0.68
C THR A 22 13.44 -12.93 -0.78
N PRO A 23 14.15 -14.05 -1.03
CA PRO A 23 14.27 -14.61 -2.38
C PRO A 23 12.92 -14.85 -3.04
N ALA A 24 11.94 -15.37 -2.30
CA ALA A 24 10.56 -15.53 -2.78
C ALA A 24 9.90 -14.18 -3.10
N GLY A 25 10.13 -13.15 -2.25
CA GLY A 25 9.66 -11.79 -2.49
C GLY A 25 10.26 -11.15 -3.74
N GLN A 26 11.50 -11.47 -4.09
CA GLN A 26 12.13 -11.00 -5.33
C GLN A 26 11.47 -11.62 -6.58
N LEU A 27 11.13 -12.91 -6.53
CA LEU A 27 10.37 -13.56 -7.60
C LEU A 27 8.95 -12.98 -7.72
N GLN A 28 8.31 -12.70 -6.59
CA GLN A 28 7.02 -12.01 -6.58
C GLN A 28 7.10 -10.61 -7.19
N ALA A 29 8.20 -9.87 -6.99
CA ALA A 29 8.39 -8.54 -7.58
C ALA A 29 8.52 -8.61 -9.11
N ILE A 30 9.08 -9.69 -9.66
CA ILE A 30 9.13 -9.94 -11.11
C ILE A 30 7.71 -10.20 -11.64
N ALA A 31 6.96 -11.10 -11.01
CA ALA A 31 5.58 -11.40 -11.39
C ALA A 31 4.66 -10.16 -11.26
N LEU A 32 4.87 -9.33 -10.23
CA LEU A 32 4.18 -8.07 -10.06
C LEU A 32 4.48 -7.09 -11.20
N ALA A 33 5.73 -7.04 -11.66
CA ALA A 33 6.12 -6.23 -12.82
C ALA A 33 5.45 -6.73 -14.10
N ASP A 34 5.43 -8.05 -14.35
CA ASP A 34 4.74 -8.66 -15.50
C ASP A 34 3.26 -8.23 -15.55
N TYR A 35 2.61 -8.23 -14.40
CA TYR A 35 1.21 -7.84 -14.28
C TYR A 35 1.00 -6.33 -14.50
N LEU A 36 1.71 -5.49 -13.77
CA LEU A 36 1.53 -4.03 -13.81
C LEU A 36 1.93 -3.41 -15.16
N GLU A 37 2.90 -3.98 -15.86
CA GLU A 37 3.34 -3.53 -17.19
C GLU A 37 2.19 -3.51 -18.22
N THR A 38 1.25 -4.46 -18.11
CA THR A 38 0.08 -4.56 -19.00
C THR A 38 -0.99 -3.50 -18.73
N LEU A 39 -0.89 -2.77 -17.61
CA LEU A 39 -1.94 -1.87 -17.14
C LEU A 39 -1.75 -0.40 -17.56
N GLY A 40 -0.70 -0.10 -18.34
CA GLY A 40 -0.44 1.25 -18.84
C GLY A 40 0.00 2.22 -17.73
N VAL A 41 0.86 1.75 -16.84
CA VAL A 41 1.46 2.57 -15.76
C VAL A 41 2.44 3.57 -16.35
N GLU A 42 2.31 4.83 -15.97
CA GLU A 42 3.15 5.96 -16.42
C GLU A 42 3.86 6.66 -15.27
N LEU A 43 3.50 6.35 -14.02
CA LEU A 43 4.10 6.92 -12.81
C LEU A 43 4.25 5.84 -11.74
N LEU A 44 5.42 5.81 -11.10
CA LEU A 44 5.75 4.88 -10.03
C LEU A 44 5.99 5.66 -8.74
N VAL A 45 5.27 5.31 -7.68
CA VAL A 45 5.41 5.94 -6.35
C VAL A 45 5.56 4.85 -5.30
N SER A 46 6.44 5.05 -4.35
CA SER A 46 6.72 4.05 -3.31
C SER A 46 6.85 4.67 -1.93
N SER A 47 6.45 3.88 -0.94
CA SER A 47 6.91 4.05 0.44
C SER A 47 8.44 4.12 0.51
N PRO A 48 9.03 4.86 1.48
CA PRO A 48 10.48 4.91 1.68
C PRO A 48 11.09 3.58 2.16
N TYR A 49 10.29 2.59 2.55
CA TYR A 49 10.80 1.31 3.07
C TYR A 49 11.41 0.45 1.96
N ALA A 50 12.57 -0.18 2.25
CA ALA A 50 13.33 -0.96 1.29
C ALA A 50 12.49 -2.01 0.55
N ARG A 51 11.67 -2.78 1.27
CA ARG A 51 10.78 -3.80 0.70
C ARG A 51 9.77 -3.26 -0.31
N ALA A 52 9.28 -2.03 -0.12
CA ALA A 52 8.34 -1.39 -1.05
C ALA A 52 9.06 -0.95 -2.32
N GLN A 53 10.22 -0.30 -2.18
CA GLN A 53 11.04 0.11 -3.32
C GLN A 53 11.52 -1.10 -4.14
N GLN A 54 11.97 -2.17 -3.48
CA GLN A 54 12.39 -3.40 -4.14
C GLN A 54 11.23 -4.11 -4.86
N SER A 55 10.00 -4.01 -4.35
CA SER A 55 8.83 -4.59 -5.00
C SER A 55 8.51 -3.96 -6.36
N ILE A 56 8.78 -2.66 -6.53
CA ILE A 56 8.49 -1.94 -7.78
C ILE A 56 9.71 -1.80 -8.69
N ALA A 57 10.91 -2.06 -8.19
CA ALA A 57 12.16 -1.89 -8.94
C ALA A 57 12.24 -2.67 -10.26
N PRO A 58 11.73 -3.92 -10.38
CA PRO A 58 11.69 -4.60 -11.68
C PRO A 58 10.86 -3.86 -12.71
N LEU A 59 9.68 -3.35 -12.34
CA LEU A 59 8.81 -2.57 -13.23
C LEU A 59 9.49 -1.25 -13.64
N ALA A 60 10.09 -0.55 -12.67
CA ALA A 60 10.81 0.70 -12.93
C ALA A 60 11.90 0.52 -14.00
N ARG A 61 12.69 -0.54 -13.90
CA ARG A 61 13.73 -0.87 -14.90
C ARG A 61 13.14 -1.16 -16.28
N ARG A 62 12.06 -1.92 -16.37
CA ARG A 62 11.41 -2.27 -17.64
C ARG A 62 10.82 -1.07 -18.35
N LEU A 63 10.14 -0.21 -17.61
CA LEU A 63 9.49 0.99 -18.17
C LEU A 63 10.46 2.17 -18.35
N GLY A 64 11.67 2.11 -17.79
CA GLY A 64 12.60 3.24 -17.78
C GLY A 64 12.09 4.44 -16.97
N LEU A 65 11.24 4.19 -15.98
CA LEU A 65 10.61 5.24 -15.16
C LEU A 65 11.33 5.37 -13.80
N PRO A 66 11.51 6.61 -13.29
CA PRO A 66 11.96 6.82 -11.93
C PRO A 66 10.87 6.42 -10.92
N VAL A 67 11.29 6.08 -9.70
CA VAL A 67 10.37 5.84 -8.58
C VAL A 67 10.36 7.07 -7.68
N GLU A 68 9.23 7.75 -7.59
CA GLU A 68 9.02 8.84 -6.63
C GLU A 68 8.81 8.25 -5.22
N ILE A 69 9.49 8.80 -4.21
CA ILE A 69 9.34 8.37 -2.82
C ILE A 69 8.42 9.32 -2.08
N ASP A 70 7.34 8.77 -1.51
CA ASP A 70 6.40 9.55 -0.70
C ASP A 70 6.38 9.01 0.75
N PRO A 71 6.89 9.79 1.74
CA PRO A 71 6.89 9.38 3.15
C PRO A 71 5.49 9.11 3.72
N ARG A 72 4.45 9.69 3.15
CA ARG A 72 3.06 9.46 3.56
C ARG A 72 2.59 8.02 3.30
N LEU A 73 3.32 7.25 2.48
CA LEU A 73 3.07 5.85 2.17
C LEU A 73 3.80 4.87 3.10
N ALA A 74 4.59 5.34 4.08
CA ALA A 74 5.24 4.50 5.07
C ALA A 74 4.23 3.71 5.90
N GLU A 75 4.59 2.48 6.33
CA GLU A 75 3.70 1.66 7.16
C GLU A 75 3.35 2.40 8.45
N ARG A 76 2.14 2.17 8.92
CA ARG A 76 1.68 2.67 10.21
C ARG A 76 2.52 2.07 11.34
N VAL A 77 3.04 2.92 12.20
CA VAL A 77 3.68 2.50 13.46
C VAL A 77 2.58 2.22 14.48
N LEU A 78 2.44 0.96 14.88
CA LEU A 78 1.40 0.54 15.84
C LEU A 78 1.82 0.85 17.28
N SER A 79 3.11 0.68 17.61
CA SER A 79 3.71 0.93 18.92
C SER A 79 5.23 1.04 18.76
N ALA A 80 5.90 1.81 19.64
CA ALA A 80 7.36 1.84 19.71
C ALA A 80 7.94 0.53 20.27
N ALA A 81 7.20 -0.16 21.14
CA ALA A 81 7.61 -1.45 21.70
C ALA A 81 6.97 -2.62 20.94
N PRO A 82 7.64 -3.79 20.88
CA PRO A 82 7.06 -5.02 20.38
C PRO A 82 5.76 -5.35 21.13
N LEU A 83 4.77 -5.85 20.40
CA LEU A 83 3.49 -6.27 20.98
C LEU A 83 3.37 -7.79 20.90
N GLU A 84 3.18 -8.44 22.04
CA GLU A 84 2.98 -9.89 22.14
C GLU A 84 1.74 -10.32 21.33
N HIS A 85 0.63 -9.60 21.50
CA HIS A 85 -0.63 -9.85 20.78
C HIS A 85 -0.88 -8.80 19.69
N TRP A 86 0.11 -8.60 18.80
CA TRP A 86 0.08 -7.55 17.76
C TRP A 86 -1.13 -7.65 16.82
N ARG A 87 -1.61 -8.86 16.51
CA ARG A 87 -2.77 -9.07 15.64
C ARG A 87 -4.06 -8.56 16.31
N GLU A 88 -4.25 -8.87 17.59
CA GLU A 88 -5.37 -8.33 18.38
C GLU A 88 -5.26 -6.81 18.53
N ALA A 89 -4.04 -6.30 18.72
CA ALA A 89 -3.81 -4.87 18.77
C ALA A 89 -4.23 -4.17 17.46
N ILE A 90 -3.92 -4.76 16.30
CA ILE A 90 -4.40 -4.25 15.00
C ILE A 90 -5.94 -4.31 14.93
N ARG A 91 -6.56 -5.43 15.32
CA ARG A 91 -8.03 -5.56 15.32
C ARG A 91 -8.69 -4.40 16.07
N ARG A 92 -8.24 -4.12 17.29
CA ARG A 92 -8.77 -3.01 18.10
C ARG A 92 -8.63 -1.65 17.44
N THR A 93 -7.57 -1.41 16.66
CA THR A 93 -7.40 -0.14 15.96
C THR A 93 -8.29 0.03 14.73
N PHE A 94 -8.95 -1.01 14.27
CA PHE A 94 -10.04 -0.92 13.28
C PHE A 94 -11.41 -0.70 13.93
N GLU A 95 -11.58 -1.07 15.20
CA GLU A 95 -12.78 -0.83 16.00
C GLU A 95 -12.80 0.60 16.55
N ASP A 96 -11.64 1.05 17.05
CA ASP A 96 -11.43 2.42 17.50
C ASP A 96 -10.28 3.04 16.67
N LEU A 97 -10.65 3.92 15.73
CA LEU A 97 -9.70 4.56 14.82
C LEU A 97 -8.80 5.60 15.51
N ASP A 98 -9.17 6.05 16.68
CA ASP A 98 -8.44 7.04 17.47
C ASP A 98 -7.51 6.40 18.51
N LEU A 99 -7.58 5.07 18.68
CA LEU A 99 -6.72 4.33 19.59
C LEU A 99 -5.23 4.51 19.21
N VAL A 100 -4.46 5.08 20.15
CA VAL A 100 -3.00 5.29 20.04
C VAL A 100 -2.30 4.53 21.14
N ARG A 101 -1.23 3.82 20.80
CA ARG A 101 -0.30 3.23 21.75
C ARG A 101 0.96 4.07 21.88
N PRO A 102 1.73 3.97 22.98
CA PRO A 102 2.95 4.76 23.16
C PRO A 102 3.90 4.63 21.95
N GLY A 103 4.30 5.77 21.39
CA GLY A 103 5.16 5.85 20.21
C GLY A 103 4.53 5.37 18.90
N GLY A 104 3.22 5.13 18.90
CA GLY A 104 2.47 4.72 17.72
C GLY A 104 1.67 5.88 17.09
N GLU A 105 1.01 5.56 15.99
CA GLU A 105 0.13 6.44 15.22
C GLU A 105 -1.31 5.90 15.27
N SER A 106 -2.33 6.76 15.35
CA SER A 106 -3.73 6.34 15.27
C SER A 106 -4.07 5.84 13.85
N SER A 107 -5.10 4.99 13.73
CA SER A 107 -5.62 4.61 12.41
C SER A 107 -6.13 5.83 11.64
N ARG A 108 -6.76 6.79 12.32
CA ARG A 108 -7.27 8.02 11.70
C ARG A 108 -6.15 8.87 11.10
N THR A 109 -5.06 9.07 11.83
CA THR A 109 -3.90 9.84 11.34
C THR A 109 -3.24 9.14 10.16
N ALA A 110 -2.99 7.82 10.26
CA ALA A 110 -2.42 7.03 9.17
C ALA A 110 -3.31 7.06 7.92
N MET A 111 -4.63 6.87 8.10
CA MET A 111 -5.62 6.94 7.03
C MET A 111 -5.63 8.31 6.35
N ALA A 112 -5.59 9.39 7.12
CA ALA A 112 -5.61 10.76 6.59
C ALA A 112 -4.37 11.06 5.75
N ARG A 113 -3.14 10.73 6.23
CA ARG A 113 -1.91 10.95 5.45
C ARG A 113 -1.85 10.09 4.19
N GLY A 114 -2.25 8.81 4.28
CA GLY A 114 -2.29 7.93 3.13
C GLY A 114 -3.33 8.39 2.10
N ARG A 115 -4.52 8.81 2.55
CA ARG A 115 -5.55 9.38 1.69
C ARG A 115 -5.06 10.65 0.98
N ALA A 116 -4.40 11.55 1.69
CA ALA A 116 -3.84 12.78 1.11
C ALA A 116 -2.78 12.47 0.03
N ALA A 117 -1.96 11.41 0.19
CA ALA A 117 -1.05 10.95 -0.85
C ALA A 117 -1.83 10.48 -2.11
N ILE A 118 -2.86 9.67 -1.93
CA ILE A 118 -3.68 9.16 -3.04
C ILE A 118 -4.42 10.30 -3.77
N ASP A 119 -5.01 11.24 -3.04
CA ASP A 119 -5.73 12.37 -3.66
C ASP A 119 -4.77 13.26 -4.47
N ALA A 120 -3.54 13.50 -3.99
CA ALA A 120 -2.51 14.22 -4.74
C ALA A 120 -2.11 13.50 -6.04
N LEU A 121 -2.03 12.17 -6.02
CA LEU A 121 -1.71 11.36 -7.21
C LEU A 121 -2.88 11.31 -8.19
N ARG A 122 -4.12 11.30 -7.73
CA ARG A 122 -5.32 11.36 -8.58
C ARG A 122 -5.43 12.67 -9.35
N ALA A 123 -4.85 13.74 -8.83
CA ALA A 123 -4.81 15.04 -9.50
C ALA A 123 -3.72 15.12 -10.61
N ARG A 124 -2.84 14.10 -10.73
CA ARG A 124 -1.80 14.06 -11.76
C ARG A 124 -2.41 13.76 -13.13
N SER A 125 -1.90 14.41 -14.16
CA SER A 125 -2.34 14.22 -15.56
C SER A 125 -1.64 13.02 -16.21
N VAL A 126 -1.84 11.81 -15.63
CA VAL A 126 -1.31 10.53 -16.12
C VAL A 126 -2.42 9.49 -16.17
N ARG A 127 -2.27 8.45 -17.02
CA ARG A 127 -3.29 7.41 -17.18
C ARG A 127 -3.26 6.36 -16.05
N GLY A 128 -2.08 5.94 -15.65
CA GLY A 128 -1.89 4.90 -14.64
C GLY A 128 -0.77 5.23 -13.67
N VAL A 129 -1.02 5.02 -12.37
CA VAL A 129 -0.04 5.18 -11.29
C VAL A 129 0.04 3.89 -10.50
N ALA A 130 1.25 3.32 -10.33
CA ALA A 130 1.48 2.25 -9.37
C ALA A 130 2.03 2.84 -8.07
N VAL A 131 1.34 2.53 -6.96
CA VAL A 131 1.62 3.07 -5.62
C VAL A 131 1.91 1.94 -4.66
N VAL A 132 3.17 1.77 -4.26
CA VAL A 132 3.57 0.67 -3.36
C VAL A 132 3.59 1.13 -1.92
N THR A 133 2.86 0.41 -1.08
CA THR A 133 2.71 0.66 0.35
C THR A 133 2.65 -0.66 1.14
N HIS A 134 2.02 -0.66 2.30
CA HIS A 134 2.05 -1.72 3.30
C HIS A 134 0.63 -2.15 3.69
N GLY A 135 0.52 -3.33 4.30
CA GLY A 135 -0.77 -3.96 4.55
C GLY A 135 -1.71 -3.14 5.42
N ASN A 136 -1.24 -2.59 6.55
CA ASN A 136 -2.13 -1.85 7.44
C ASN A 136 -2.52 -0.51 6.82
N LEU A 137 -1.56 0.29 6.34
CA LEU A 137 -1.83 1.57 5.69
C LEU A 137 -2.72 1.41 4.45
N MET A 138 -2.45 0.41 3.60
CA MET A 138 -3.26 0.11 2.43
C MET A 138 -4.73 -0.10 2.80
N THR A 139 -4.99 -0.95 3.79
CA THR A 139 -6.37 -1.21 4.25
C THR A 139 -7.05 0.04 4.78
N LEU A 140 -6.33 0.88 5.52
CA LEU A 140 -6.85 2.15 6.02
C LEU A 140 -7.15 3.14 4.89
N VAL A 141 -6.29 3.20 3.87
CA VAL A 141 -6.55 4.02 2.67
C VAL A 141 -7.78 3.52 1.92
N LEU A 142 -7.90 2.20 1.69
CA LEU A 142 -9.08 1.61 1.07
C LEU A 142 -10.35 1.89 1.87
N ARG A 143 -10.27 1.80 3.21
CA ARG A 143 -11.37 2.15 4.13
C ARG A 143 -11.84 3.60 3.96
N SER A 144 -10.96 4.52 3.63
CA SER A 144 -11.33 5.93 3.41
C SER A 144 -12.22 6.14 2.17
N PHE A 145 -12.28 5.16 1.28
CA PHE A 145 -13.17 5.13 0.09
C PHE A 145 -14.37 4.21 0.28
N ASP A 146 -14.19 3.13 1.04
CA ASP A 146 -15.22 2.12 1.28
C ASP A 146 -15.07 1.55 2.71
N THR A 147 -16.01 1.87 3.58
CA THR A 147 -15.98 1.49 5.01
C THR A 147 -16.02 -0.01 5.27
N ARG A 148 -16.32 -0.84 4.26
CA ARG A 148 -16.26 -2.31 4.34
C ARG A 148 -14.83 -2.84 4.51
N PHE A 149 -13.81 -2.06 4.15
CA PHE A 149 -12.42 -2.40 4.42
C PHE A 149 -12.10 -2.21 5.91
N GLY A 150 -11.93 -3.32 6.59
CA GLY A 150 -11.63 -3.38 8.02
C GLY A 150 -10.62 -4.47 8.33
N PHE A 151 -10.59 -4.93 9.58
CA PHE A 151 -9.64 -5.95 10.04
C PHE A 151 -9.68 -7.22 9.17
N GLN A 152 -10.87 -7.73 8.83
CA GLN A 152 -11.00 -8.92 7.98
C GLN A 152 -10.43 -8.73 6.57
N ALA A 153 -10.57 -7.53 6.00
CA ALA A 153 -9.97 -7.22 4.70
C ALA A 153 -8.44 -7.22 4.80
N TRP A 154 -7.90 -6.61 5.87
CA TRP A 154 -6.46 -6.64 6.16
C TRP A 154 -5.91 -8.07 6.31
N GLU A 155 -6.63 -8.96 6.98
CA GLU A 155 -6.23 -10.36 7.16
C GLU A 155 -6.14 -11.15 5.85
N ARG A 156 -6.98 -10.79 4.87
CA ARG A 156 -7.06 -11.46 3.56
C ARG A 156 -6.06 -10.93 2.53
N LEU A 157 -5.32 -9.88 2.86
CA LEU A 157 -4.30 -9.35 1.95
C LEU A 157 -3.18 -10.36 1.73
N SER A 158 -2.83 -10.60 0.47
CA SER A 158 -1.63 -11.36 0.08
C SER A 158 -0.37 -10.47 0.04
N ASN A 159 0.78 -11.07 -0.17
CA ASN A 159 2.03 -10.41 -0.55
C ASN A 159 2.50 -10.97 -1.90
N PRO A 160 2.55 -10.15 -2.98
CA PRO A 160 1.93 -8.84 -3.06
C PRO A 160 0.41 -8.89 -3.12
N ASP A 161 -0.26 -7.73 -3.06
CA ASP A 161 -1.67 -7.56 -3.35
C ASP A 161 -1.88 -6.26 -4.14
N VAL A 162 -2.88 -6.19 -5.04
CA VAL A 162 -3.15 -5.02 -5.85
C VAL A 162 -4.64 -4.69 -5.86
N TYR A 163 -4.94 -3.43 -5.56
CA TYR A 163 -6.27 -2.85 -5.70
C TYR A 163 -6.24 -1.71 -6.70
N CYS A 164 -7.19 -1.70 -7.62
CA CYS A 164 -7.42 -0.59 -8.53
C CYS A 164 -8.42 0.40 -7.94
N LEU A 165 -8.05 1.67 -7.96
CA LEU A 165 -8.88 2.81 -7.58
C LEU A 165 -9.21 3.59 -8.86
N GLU A 166 -10.48 3.56 -9.28
CA GLU A 166 -10.97 4.23 -10.48
C GLU A 166 -12.02 5.28 -10.12
N ALA A 167 -11.94 6.46 -10.73
CA ALA A 167 -12.98 7.47 -10.56
C ALA A 167 -14.24 7.08 -11.35
N GLU A 168 -15.39 7.01 -10.68
CA GLU A 168 -16.71 6.82 -11.28
C GLU A 168 -17.61 7.98 -10.83
N ALA A 169 -17.86 8.93 -11.74
CA ALA A 169 -18.64 10.14 -11.43
C ALA A 169 -18.19 10.82 -10.13
N GLU A 170 -19.00 10.74 -9.07
CA GLU A 170 -18.70 11.32 -7.75
C GLU A 170 -18.04 10.34 -6.76
N ARG A 171 -17.80 9.09 -7.17
CA ARG A 171 -17.27 8.03 -6.31
C ARG A 171 -15.95 7.48 -6.82
N VAL A 172 -15.26 6.74 -5.96
CA VAL A 172 -14.10 5.93 -6.34
C VAL A 172 -14.51 4.47 -6.22
N ARG A 173 -14.45 3.76 -7.34
CA ARG A 173 -14.58 2.31 -7.32
C ARG A 173 -13.27 1.69 -6.86
N VAL A 174 -13.38 0.77 -5.92
CA VAL A 174 -12.26 -0.03 -5.39
C VAL A 174 -12.46 -1.47 -5.80
N SER A 175 -11.50 -2.04 -6.51
CA SER A 175 -11.54 -3.44 -6.92
C SER A 175 -10.20 -4.12 -6.71
N ARG A 176 -10.21 -5.35 -6.15
CA ARG A 176 -9.01 -6.19 -6.08
C ARG A 176 -8.74 -6.75 -7.46
N THR A 177 -7.50 -6.63 -7.93
CA THR A 177 -7.14 -7.03 -9.29
C THR A 177 -5.98 -8.03 -9.33
N TRP A 178 -5.34 -8.33 -8.20
CA TRP A 178 -4.29 -9.34 -8.07
C TRP A 178 -4.88 -10.71 -7.76
N GLY A 179 -4.49 -11.74 -8.53
CA GLY A 179 -4.96 -13.11 -8.31
C GLY A 179 -6.44 -13.35 -8.66
N ALA A 180 -7.04 -12.44 -9.46
CA ALA A 180 -8.38 -12.58 -10.00
C ALA A 180 -8.37 -13.44 -11.28
#